data_fcaa7af35e6a24defd81802f00f2a042
#
_entry.id   fcaa7af35e6a24defd81802f00f2a042
#
_cell.length_a   1.000
_cell.length_b   1.000
_cell.length_c   1.000
_cell.angle_alpha   90.00
_cell.angle_beta   90.00
_cell.angle_gamma   90.00
#
_symmetry.space_group_name_H-M   'P 1'
#
loop_
_entity.id
_entity.type
_entity.pdbx_description
1 polymer ?
#
loop_
_entity_poly.entity_id
_entity_poly.type
_entity_poly.pdbx_seq_one_letter_code
_entity_poly.pdbx_strand_id
1 'polypeptide(L)'
;MELKGSKTEKNLMTAFAGESQARNKYTYFASVAKKEGYEQIAAIFLKTADNEKEHAKMWFKALGELGNTAENLLHAAEDENYEWTDMYATFAKEAEEEGFTKLAAQFRGVAAIEKAHEERYRALLSNVEMQKVFEKGEMTMWECRNCGHLVMGTKAPEVCPVCAHPQSYFEVRGENY
;
A
#
# COMPACT_ATOMS: atom_id res chain seq x y z
N MET A 1 -14.95 19.17 -21.69
CA MET A 1 -13.90 18.34 -22.36
C MET A 1 -13.76 17.08 -21.53
N GLU A 2 -13.77 15.94 -22.16
CA GLU A 2 -13.58 14.65 -21.49
C GLU A 2 -12.08 14.34 -21.41
N LEU A 3 -11.62 13.90 -20.24
CA LEU A 3 -10.20 13.56 -20.02
C LEU A 3 -9.87 12.22 -20.69
N LYS A 4 -10.79 11.26 -20.58
CA LYS A 4 -10.61 9.88 -21.06
C LYS A 4 -10.26 9.82 -22.55
N GLY A 5 -9.20 9.10 -22.89
CA GLY A 5 -8.70 8.96 -24.26
C GLY A 5 -7.89 10.17 -24.80
N SER A 6 -7.72 11.22 -23.99
CA SER A 6 -7.00 12.43 -24.40
C SER A 6 -5.47 12.28 -24.28
N LYS A 7 -4.72 13.18 -24.96
CA LYS A 7 -3.28 13.30 -24.75
C LYS A 7 -2.94 13.72 -23.31
N THR A 8 -3.82 14.50 -22.68
CA THR A 8 -3.66 14.96 -21.30
C THR A 8 -3.73 13.80 -20.33
N GLU A 9 -4.66 12.85 -20.52
CA GLU A 9 -4.70 11.63 -19.70
C GLU A 9 -3.38 10.85 -19.76
N LYS A 10 -2.86 10.63 -20.98
CA LYS A 10 -1.55 9.96 -21.15
C LYS A 10 -0.40 10.71 -20.48
N ASN A 11 -0.42 12.04 -20.55
CA ASN A 11 0.58 12.87 -19.87
C ASN A 11 0.47 12.74 -18.33
N LEU A 12 -0.74 12.70 -17.78
CA LEU A 12 -0.97 12.49 -16.34
C LEU A 12 -0.47 11.11 -15.89
N MET A 13 -0.74 10.05 -16.64
CA MET A 13 -0.23 8.71 -16.37
C MET A 13 1.30 8.67 -16.40
N THR A 14 1.91 9.30 -17.39
CA THR A 14 3.38 9.40 -17.52
C THR A 14 3.98 10.20 -16.38
N ALA A 15 3.37 11.31 -16.00
CA ALA A 15 3.82 12.15 -14.89
C ALA A 15 3.69 11.39 -13.55
N PHE A 16 2.55 10.74 -13.28
CA PHE A 16 2.38 9.90 -12.10
C PHE A 16 3.45 8.81 -11.98
N ALA A 17 3.72 8.09 -13.09
CA ALA A 17 4.76 7.06 -13.11
C ALA A 17 6.17 7.65 -12.85
N GLY A 18 6.48 8.79 -13.48
CA GLY A 18 7.77 9.48 -13.30
C GLY A 18 8.03 9.92 -11.87
N GLU A 19 7.06 10.60 -11.25
CA GLU A 19 7.14 11.07 -9.86
C GLU A 19 7.20 9.90 -8.86
N SER A 20 6.43 8.84 -9.10
CA SER A 20 6.46 7.63 -8.27
C SER A 20 7.82 6.95 -8.29
N GLN A 21 8.46 6.87 -9.46
CA GLN A 21 9.82 6.35 -9.61
C GLN A 21 10.85 7.28 -8.94
N ALA A 22 10.75 8.59 -9.12
CA ALA A 22 11.64 9.59 -8.53
C ALA A 22 11.61 9.48 -7.00
N ARG A 23 10.41 9.43 -6.39
CA ARG A 23 10.22 9.22 -4.96
C ARG A 23 11.00 8.01 -4.45
N ASN A 24 10.85 6.86 -5.09
CA ASN A 24 11.53 5.65 -4.66
C ASN A 24 13.05 5.75 -4.84
N LYS A 25 13.53 6.23 -6.00
CA LYS A 25 14.95 6.42 -6.29
C LYS A 25 15.64 7.33 -5.27
N TYR A 26 15.02 8.47 -4.93
CA TYR A 26 15.59 9.41 -3.97
C TYR A 26 15.66 8.83 -2.55
N THR A 27 14.72 7.99 -2.15
CA THR A 27 14.80 7.24 -0.89
C THR A 27 16.01 6.30 -0.87
N TYR A 28 16.27 5.61 -1.99
CA TYR A 28 17.45 4.74 -2.13
C TYR A 28 18.75 5.54 -2.13
N PHE A 29 18.80 6.68 -2.84
CA PHE A 29 19.96 7.56 -2.87
C PHE A 29 20.27 8.16 -1.50
N ALA A 30 19.24 8.54 -0.73
CA ALA A 30 19.38 8.99 0.64
C ALA A 30 20.03 7.91 1.53
N SER A 31 19.66 6.65 1.37
CA SER A 31 20.26 5.53 2.11
C SER A 31 21.76 5.38 1.81
N VAL A 32 22.18 5.58 0.56
CA VAL A 32 23.59 5.55 0.16
C VAL A 32 24.34 6.74 0.76
N ALA A 33 23.82 7.96 0.56
CA ALA A 33 24.45 9.17 1.09
C ALA A 33 24.66 9.11 2.62
N LYS A 34 23.67 8.55 3.34
CA LYS A 34 23.78 8.35 4.79
C LYS A 34 24.90 7.37 5.19
N LYS A 35 25.04 6.27 4.45
CA LYS A 35 26.12 5.29 4.67
C LYS A 35 27.51 5.87 4.40
N GLU A 36 27.59 6.82 3.47
CA GLU A 36 28.82 7.54 3.10
C GLU A 36 29.12 8.74 4.03
N GLY A 37 28.23 9.03 5.00
CA GLY A 37 28.42 10.11 5.99
C GLY A 37 27.93 11.49 5.51
N TYR A 38 27.14 11.56 4.43
CA TYR A 38 26.60 12.81 3.88
C TYR A 38 25.18 13.07 4.38
N GLU A 39 25.02 13.32 5.68
CA GLU A 39 23.70 13.47 6.34
C GLU A 39 22.87 14.60 5.71
N GLN A 40 23.46 15.74 5.35
CA GLN A 40 22.76 16.84 4.69
C GLN A 40 22.23 16.43 3.32
N ILE A 41 23.02 15.73 2.52
CA ILE A 41 22.62 15.24 1.19
C ILE A 41 21.49 14.23 1.34
N ALA A 42 21.59 13.30 2.28
CA ALA A 42 20.55 12.34 2.59
C ALA A 42 19.23 13.03 2.96
N ALA A 43 19.28 14.05 3.82
CA ALA A 43 18.10 14.83 4.22
C ALA A 43 17.46 15.56 3.03
N ILE A 44 18.27 16.11 2.10
CA ILE A 44 17.77 16.76 0.89
C ILE A 44 17.05 15.74 -0.01
N PHE A 45 17.64 14.56 -0.24
CA PHE A 45 16.99 13.51 -1.01
C PHE A 45 15.65 13.09 -0.40
N LEU A 46 15.56 12.89 0.92
CA LEU A 46 14.32 12.52 1.60
C LEU A 46 13.26 13.61 1.48
N LYS A 47 13.65 14.87 1.67
CA LYS A 47 12.73 16.02 1.50
C LYS A 47 12.19 16.08 0.07
N THR A 48 13.06 15.88 -0.94
CA THR A 48 12.64 15.87 -2.34
C THR A 48 11.73 14.67 -2.61
N ALA A 49 12.04 13.47 -2.10
CA ALA A 49 11.17 12.29 -2.21
C ALA A 49 9.74 12.54 -1.67
N ASP A 50 9.62 13.29 -0.57
CA ASP A 50 8.31 13.68 -0.03
C ASP A 50 7.58 14.68 -0.94
N ASN A 51 8.30 15.58 -1.61
CA ASN A 51 7.69 16.48 -2.60
C ASN A 51 7.17 15.69 -3.81
N GLU A 52 7.97 14.74 -4.35
CA GLU A 52 7.57 13.92 -5.50
C GLU A 52 6.35 13.03 -5.17
N LYS A 53 6.23 12.57 -3.92
CA LYS A 53 5.01 11.87 -3.45
C LYS A 53 3.77 12.76 -3.58
N GLU A 54 3.84 14.04 -3.24
CA GLU A 54 2.70 14.95 -3.36
C GLU A 54 2.41 15.30 -4.83
N HIS A 55 3.44 15.43 -5.69
CA HIS A 55 3.24 15.60 -7.13
C HIS A 55 2.53 14.37 -7.72
N ALA A 56 3.01 13.17 -7.46
CA ALA A 56 2.37 11.92 -7.89
C ALA A 56 0.89 11.86 -7.46
N LYS A 57 0.59 12.22 -6.21
CA LYS A 57 -0.77 12.24 -5.67
C LYS A 57 -1.69 13.24 -6.40
N MET A 58 -1.14 14.39 -6.82
CA MET A 58 -1.90 15.37 -7.63
C MET A 58 -2.36 14.75 -8.95
N TRP A 59 -1.45 14.07 -9.65
CA TRP A 59 -1.74 13.44 -10.94
C TRP A 59 -2.67 12.25 -10.78
N PHE A 60 -2.48 11.42 -9.76
CA PHE A 60 -3.35 10.30 -9.43
C PHE A 60 -4.80 10.73 -9.15
N LYS A 61 -4.97 11.83 -8.40
CA LYS A 61 -6.29 12.45 -8.19
C LYS A 61 -6.90 13.01 -9.47
N ALA A 62 -6.09 13.63 -10.32
CA ALA A 62 -6.57 14.18 -11.59
C ALA A 62 -7.02 13.09 -12.58
N LEU A 63 -6.45 11.89 -12.49
CA LEU A 63 -6.88 10.70 -13.21
C LEU A 63 -8.21 10.11 -12.68
N GLY A 64 -8.63 10.48 -11.47
CA GLY A 64 -9.81 9.93 -10.81
C GLY A 64 -9.57 8.59 -10.09
N GLU A 65 -8.31 8.19 -9.92
CA GLU A 65 -7.91 6.89 -9.38
C GLU A 65 -7.94 6.82 -7.83
N LEU A 66 -8.03 7.97 -7.15
CA LEU A 66 -8.10 8.03 -5.68
C LEU A 66 -9.55 8.12 -5.22
N GLY A 67 -10.09 6.99 -4.81
CA GLY A 67 -11.45 6.85 -4.30
C GLY A 67 -11.57 6.84 -2.78
N ASN A 68 -12.71 6.38 -2.28
CA ASN A 68 -12.92 6.07 -0.86
C ASN A 68 -12.17 4.79 -0.46
N THR A 69 -12.23 4.41 0.82
CA THR A 69 -11.48 3.25 1.35
C THR A 69 -11.86 1.94 0.65
N ALA A 70 -13.15 1.70 0.38
CA ALA A 70 -13.60 0.46 -0.26
C ALA A 70 -13.15 0.41 -1.73
N GLU A 71 -13.28 1.52 -2.46
CA GLU A 71 -12.79 1.65 -3.84
C GLU A 71 -11.27 1.45 -3.92
N ASN A 72 -10.51 2.07 -3.02
CA ASN A 72 -9.05 1.93 -2.99
C ASN A 72 -8.61 0.50 -2.63
N LEU A 73 -9.34 -0.19 -1.73
CA LEU A 73 -9.07 -1.60 -1.40
C LEU A 73 -9.36 -2.52 -2.59
N LEU A 74 -10.42 -2.24 -3.35
CA LEU A 74 -10.73 -2.98 -4.57
C LEU A 74 -9.63 -2.79 -5.62
N HIS A 75 -9.27 -1.54 -5.93
CA HIS A 75 -8.21 -1.22 -6.89
C HIS A 75 -6.89 -1.90 -6.50
N ALA A 76 -6.49 -1.78 -5.23
CA ALA A 76 -5.28 -2.44 -4.75
C ALA A 76 -5.35 -3.98 -4.94
N ALA A 77 -6.48 -4.62 -4.63
CA ALA A 77 -6.64 -6.05 -4.83
C ALA A 77 -6.59 -6.46 -6.32
N GLU A 78 -7.12 -5.64 -7.22
CA GLU A 78 -7.09 -5.88 -8.67
C GLU A 78 -5.69 -5.68 -9.24
N ASP A 79 -4.95 -4.67 -8.80
CA ASP A 79 -3.56 -4.43 -9.19
C ASP A 79 -2.66 -5.60 -8.76
N GLU A 80 -2.73 -6.02 -7.49
CA GLU A 80 -1.97 -7.17 -6.99
C GLU A 80 -2.35 -8.46 -7.71
N ASN A 81 -3.64 -8.65 -8.03
CA ASN A 81 -4.09 -9.81 -8.82
C ASN A 81 -3.41 -9.83 -10.20
N TYR A 82 -3.40 -8.72 -10.92
CA TYR A 82 -2.72 -8.62 -12.22
C TYR A 82 -1.21 -8.87 -12.08
N GLU A 83 -0.58 -8.35 -11.02
CA GLU A 83 0.85 -8.51 -10.82
C GLU A 83 1.25 -9.98 -10.67
N TRP A 84 0.52 -10.77 -9.88
CA TRP A 84 0.93 -12.15 -9.67
C TRP A 84 0.40 -13.13 -10.73
N THR A 85 -0.78 -12.88 -11.36
CA THR A 85 -1.34 -13.79 -12.37
C THR A 85 -0.69 -13.60 -13.74
N ASP A 86 -0.39 -12.37 -14.13
CA ASP A 86 0.03 -12.01 -15.48
C ASP A 86 1.45 -11.46 -15.53
N MET A 87 1.71 -10.35 -14.85
CA MET A 87 2.94 -9.58 -14.98
C MET A 87 4.18 -10.38 -14.55
N TYR A 88 4.25 -10.79 -13.28
CA TYR A 88 5.40 -11.53 -12.77
C TYR A 88 5.48 -12.96 -13.30
N ALA A 89 4.35 -13.60 -13.62
CA ALA A 89 4.35 -14.89 -14.27
C ALA A 89 5.03 -14.83 -15.65
N THR A 90 4.71 -13.80 -16.44
CA THR A 90 5.31 -13.52 -17.74
C THR A 90 6.79 -13.19 -17.60
N PHE A 91 7.15 -12.27 -16.70
CA PHE A 91 8.55 -11.85 -16.47
C PHE A 91 9.43 -13.02 -16.00
N ALA A 92 8.90 -13.90 -15.15
CA ALA A 92 9.65 -15.07 -14.70
C ALA A 92 9.94 -16.04 -15.84
N LYS A 93 8.97 -16.25 -16.73
CA LYS A 93 9.13 -17.10 -17.92
C LYS A 93 10.15 -16.52 -18.88
N GLU A 94 10.02 -15.23 -19.23
CA GLU A 94 10.93 -14.55 -20.14
C GLU A 94 12.37 -14.54 -19.59
N ALA A 95 12.55 -14.23 -18.31
CA ALA A 95 13.86 -14.27 -17.65
C ALA A 95 14.49 -15.67 -17.67
N GLU A 96 13.69 -16.72 -17.56
CA GLU A 96 14.16 -18.09 -17.65
C GLU A 96 14.62 -18.45 -19.08
N GLU A 97 13.83 -18.08 -20.08
CA GLU A 97 14.14 -18.27 -21.51
C GLU A 97 15.42 -17.51 -21.92
N GLU A 98 15.67 -16.33 -21.34
CA GLU A 98 16.88 -15.54 -21.57
C GLU A 98 18.09 -15.99 -20.72
N GLY A 99 17.94 -16.95 -19.81
CA GLY A 99 19.01 -17.49 -18.96
C GLY A 99 19.23 -16.72 -17.65
N PHE A 100 18.38 -15.74 -17.30
CA PHE A 100 18.43 -15.00 -16.02
C PHE A 100 17.72 -15.76 -14.89
N THR A 101 18.14 -17.00 -14.63
CA THR A 101 17.47 -17.94 -13.69
C THR A 101 17.29 -17.39 -12.29
N LYS A 102 18.26 -16.57 -11.80
CA LYS A 102 18.15 -15.92 -10.49
C LYS A 102 17.03 -14.87 -10.47
N LEU A 103 16.90 -14.05 -11.52
CA LEU A 103 15.85 -13.06 -11.64
C LEU A 103 14.48 -13.76 -11.81
N ALA A 104 14.41 -14.84 -12.61
CA ALA A 104 13.21 -15.63 -12.74
C ALA A 104 12.70 -16.17 -11.39
N ALA A 105 13.62 -16.66 -10.54
CA ALA A 105 13.27 -17.10 -9.19
C ALA A 105 12.79 -15.95 -8.31
N GLN A 106 13.39 -14.74 -8.43
CA GLN A 106 12.97 -13.55 -7.71
C GLN A 106 11.57 -13.09 -8.14
N PHE A 107 11.28 -13.05 -9.45
CA PHE A 107 9.94 -12.72 -9.96
C PHE A 107 8.87 -13.68 -9.43
N ARG A 108 9.14 -15.01 -9.41
CA ARG A 108 8.22 -15.99 -8.81
C ARG A 108 8.04 -15.75 -7.30
N GLY A 109 9.10 -15.38 -6.59
CA GLY A 109 9.03 -15.07 -5.16
C GLY A 109 8.17 -13.84 -4.88
N VAL A 110 8.32 -12.78 -5.68
CA VAL A 110 7.49 -11.57 -5.55
C VAL A 110 6.04 -11.89 -5.91
N ALA A 111 5.78 -12.62 -7.01
CA ALA A 111 4.42 -13.05 -7.35
C ALA A 111 3.68 -13.74 -6.18
N ALA A 112 4.37 -14.58 -5.41
CA ALA A 112 3.79 -15.23 -4.24
C ALA A 112 3.46 -14.24 -3.10
N ILE A 113 4.22 -13.14 -2.98
CA ILE A 113 3.96 -12.07 -2.03
C ILE A 113 2.74 -11.26 -2.46
N GLU A 114 2.66 -10.88 -3.76
CA GLU A 114 1.53 -10.08 -4.29
C GLU A 114 0.20 -10.84 -4.20
N LYS A 115 0.24 -12.17 -4.35
CA LYS A 115 -0.93 -13.00 -4.05
C LYS A 115 -1.40 -12.85 -2.60
N ALA A 116 -0.49 -12.84 -1.63
CA ALA A 116 -0.84 -12.65 -0.22
C ALA A 116 -1.34 -11.22 0.06
N HIS A 117 -0.85 -10.22 -0.68
CA HIS A 117 -1.36 -8.85 -0.62
C HIS A 117 -2.79 -8.77 -1.14
N GLU A 118 -3.08 -9.37 -2.31
CA GLU A 118 -4.45 -9.44 -2.84
C GLU A 118 -5.41 -10.07 -1.83
N GLU A 119 -5.07 -11.25 -1.30
CA GLU A 119 -5.91 -11.94 -0.31
C GLU A 119 -6.20 -11.06 0.91
N ARG A 120 -5.20 -10.31 1.38
CA ARG A 120 -5.34 -9.35 2.48
C ARG A 120 -6.28 -8.20 2.13
N TYR A 121 -6.10 -7.57 0.96
CA TYR A 121 -6.95 -6.44 0.54
C TYR A 121 -8.39 -6.87 0.31
N ARG A 122 -8.64 -8.06 -0.25
CA ARG A 122 -10.00 -8.61 -0.38
C ARG A 122 -10.65 -8.89 0.97
N ALA A 123 -9.90 -9.42 1.93
CA ALA A 123 -10.39 -9.64 3.29
C ALA A 123 -10.75 -8.32 4.00
N LEU A 124 -9.91 -7.28 3.83
CA LEU A 124 -10.17 -5.94 4.36
C LEU A 124 -11.38 -5.28 3.69
N LEU A 125 -11.52 -5.40 2.37
CA LEU A 125 -12.68 -4.92 1.62
C LEU A 125 -13.96 -5.57 2.14
N SER A 126 -13.98 -6.90 2.27
CA SER A 126 -15.12 -7.62 2.84
C SER A 126 -15.47 -7.14 4.25
N ASN A 127 -14.48 -6.85 5.09
CA ASN A 127 -14.74 -6.29 6.43
C ASN A 127 -15.39 -4.90 6.38
N VAL A 128 -14.99 -4.04 5.42
CA VAL A 128 -15.58 -2.72 5.23
C VAL A 128 -17.02 -2.83 4.74
N GLU A 129 -17.27 -3.62 3.70
CA GLU A 129 -18.59 -3.81 3.09
C GLU A 129 -19.58 -4.45 4.06
N MET A 130 -19.14 -5.43 4.85
CA MET A 130 -19.96 -6.11 5.85
C MET A 130 -20.04 -5.36 7.19
N GLN A 131 -19.43 -4.17 7.32
CA GLN A 131 -19.34 -3.41 8.57
C GLN A 131 -18.69 -4.18 9.73
N LYS A 132 -17.74 -5.07 9.40
CA LYS A 132 -17.06 -5.96 10.36
C LYS A 132 -15.69 -5.43 10.81
N VAL A 133 -15.32 -4.21 10.47
CA VAL A 133 -14.03 -3.63 10.88
C VAL A 133 -13.96 -3.54 12.40
N PHE A 134 -15.03 -3.04 13.04
CA PHE A 134 -15.11 -2.82 14.48
C PHE A 134 -16.11 -3.76 15.20
N GLU A 135 -16.66 -4.73 14.46
CA GLU A 135 -17.60 -5.70 15.00
C GLU A 135 -17.31 -7.09 14.43
N LYS A 136 -17.25 -8.11 15.31
CA LYS A 136 -17.00 -9.50 14.93
C LYS A 136 -18.19 -10.36 15.42
N GLY A 137 -18.40 -11.50 14.78
CA GLY A 137 -19.47 -12.43 15.17
C GLY A 137 -19.19 -13.19 16.48
N GLU A 138 -17.97 -13.06 17.02
CA GLU A 138 -17.48 -13.76 18.21
C GLU A 138 -16.72 -12.84 19.14
N MET A 139 -16.52 -13.32 20.39
CA MET A 139 -15.73 -12.60 21.39
C MET A 139 -14.28 -12.47 20.92
N THR A 140 -13.85 -11.23 20.75
CA THR A 140 -12.56 -10.86 20.16
C THR A 140 -11.82 -9.93 21.12
N MET A 141 -10.50 -10.08 21.22
CA MET A 141 -9.66 -9.13 21.96
C MET A 141 -9.39 -7.90 21.08
N TRP A 142 -9.87 -6.76 21.52
CA TRP A 142 -9.61 -5.46 20.91
C TRP A 142 -8.48 -4.74 21.61
N GLU A 143 -7.64 -4.07 20.86
CA GLU A 143 -6.53 -3.23 21.35
C GLU A 143 -6.68 -1.81 20.85
N CYS A 144 -6.55 -0.84 21.76
CA CYS A 144 -6.47 0.58 21.39
C CYS A 144 -5.07 0.92 20.90
N ARG A 145 -4.91 1.25 19.63
CA ARG A 145 -3.63 1.58 18.98
C ARG A 145 -2.92 2.80 19.59
N ASN A 146 -3.64 3.65 20.33
CA ASN A 146 -3.05 4.82 20.97
C ASN A 146 -2.43 4.50 22.34
N CYS A 147 -3.12 3.72 23.20
CA CYS A 147 -2.69 3.53 24.59
C CYS A 147 -2.47 2.07 25.01
N GLY A 148 -2.72 1.11 24.10
CA GLY A 148 -2.58 -0.32 24.40
C GLY A 148 -3.69 -0.91 25.28
N HIS A 149 -4.79 -0.18 25.55
CA HIS A 149 -5.91 -0.70 26.33
C HIS A 149 -6.53 -1.92 25.65
N LEU A 150 -6.67 -3.01 26.40
CA LEU A 150 -7.24 -4.26 25.93
C LEU A 150 -8.66 -4.44 26.47
N VAL A 151 -9.56 -4.91 25.63
CA VAL A 151 -10.95 -5.21 26.00
C VAL A 151 -11.50 -6.36 25.18
N MET A 152 -12.19 -7.29 25.84
CA MET A 152 -12.91 -8.39 25.19
C MET A 152 -14.32 -7.95 24.81
N GLY A 153 -14.75 -8.28 23.60
CA GLY A 153 -16.11 -8.00 23.14
C GLY A 153 -16.34 -8.45 21.70
N THR A 154 -17.60 -8.55 21.29
CA THR A 154 -17.97 -8.76 19.88
C THR A 154 -17.82 -7.48 19.06
N LYS A 155 -17.74 -6.33 19.73
CA LYS A 155 -17.60 -5.00 19.12
C LYS A 155 -16.58 -4.17 19.89
N ALA A 156 -15.75 -3.42 19.14
CA ALA A 156 -14.83 -2.45 19.71
C ALA A 156 -15.62 -1.31 20.40
N PRO A 157 -15.16 -0.78 21.55
CA PRO A 157 -15.78 0.37 22.20
C PRO A 157 -15.87 1.59 21.28
N GLU A 158 -16.94 2.36 21.37
CA GLU A 158 -17.08 3.61 20.60
C GLU A 158 -16.04 4.65 21.00
N VAL A 159 -15.64 4.64 22.28
CA VAL A 159 -14.61 5.50 22.87
C VAL A 159 -13.74 4.67 23.80
N CYS A 160 -12.44 4.82 23.71
CA CYS A 160 -11.50 4.17 24.63
C CYS A 160 -11.68 4.71 26.06
N PRO A 161 -12.00 3.85 27.06
CA PRO A 161 -12.25 4.30 28.43
C PRO A 161 -11.00 4.84 29.13
N VAL A 162 -9.80 4.58 28.59
CA VAL A 162 -8.51 4.99 29.18
C VAL A 162 -8.02 6.32 28.60
N CYS A 163 -8.05 6.48 27.25
CA CYS A 163 -7.43 7.64 26.60
C CYS A 163 -8.41 8.47 25.76
N ALA A 164 -9.71 8.16 25.81
CA ALA A 164 -10.79 8.87 25.12
C ALA A 164 -10.64 8.96 23.57
N HIS A 165 -9.80 8.13 22.95
CA HIS A 165 -9.75 8.04 21.50
C HIS A 165 -10.97 7.30 20.94
N PRO A 166 -11.47 7.68 19.76
CA PRO A 166 -12.65 7.08 19.15
C PRO A 166 -12.41 5.63 18.71
N GLN A 167 -13.50 4.91 18.41
CA GLN A 167 -13.50 3.52 17.95
C GLN A 167 -12.52 3.24 16.81
N SER A 168 -12.27 4.21 15.93
CA SER A 168 -11.32 4.11 14.83
C SER A 168 -9.87 3.80 15.24
N TYR A 169 -9.56 3.95 16.53
CA TYR A 169 -8.25 3.58 17.09
C TYR A 169 -8.19 2.14 17.59
N PHE A 170 -9.29 1.39 17.55
CA PHE A 170 -9.25 -0.03 17.93
C PHE A 170 -8.94 -0.93 16.75
N GLU A 171 -8.20 -1.98 17.03
CA GLU A 171 -7.96 -3.10 16.11
C GLU A 171 -8.11 -4.43 16.84
N VAL A 172 -8.27 -5.51 16.08
CA VAL A 172 -8.18 -6.86 16.64
C VAL A 172 -6.73 -7.10 17.04
N ARG A 173 -6.51 -7.48 18.30
CA ARG A 173 -5.16 -7.76 18.78
C ARG A 173 -4.56 -8.92 18.03
N GLY A 174 -3.40 -8.70 17.43
CA GLY A 174 -2.54 -9.75 16.86
C GLY A 174 -1.42 -10.11 17.81
N GLU A 175 -1.26 -11.39 18.11
CA GLU A 175 -0.09 -11.91 18.84
C GLU A 175 0.86 -12.54 17.82
N ASN A 176 2.00 -11.92 17.58
CA ASN A 176 2.99 -12.33 16.59
C ASN A 176 4.40 -12.54 17.20
N TYR A 177 4.46 -12.84 18.47
CA TYR A 177 5.68 -13.08 19.25
C TYR A 177 5.64 -14.44 19.94
#